data_3f0de30406b6b39edcd095fc887fdaeb
#
_entry.id   3f0de30406b6b39edcd095fc887fdaeb
#
_cell.length_a   1.000
_cell.length_b   1.000
_cell.length_c   1.000
_cell.angle_alpha   90.00
_cell.angle_beta   90.00
_cell.angle_gamma   90.00
#
_symmetry.space_group_name_H-M   'P 1'
#
loop_
_entity.id
_entity.type
_entity.pdbx_description
1 polymer ?
#
loop_
_entity_poly.entity_id
_entity_poly.type
_entity_poly.pdbx_seq_one_letter_code
_entity_poly.pdbx_strand_id
1 'polypeptide(L)'
;MISKFAVKNFRGFKERIEWDLSHPGNYTFNPYAIKDGVIKNGIIYGPNGAGKSNLGIALFDIVNHLTQKYKSDKHYKNFTYGGDSALNVIFEYTFNLGNQIIEYQYKKNSEGILVEESLVVAGKSVFNRKNQHLDLDEKQFPINSNAKKNLQTSANNISIVNYLLTSYPLTKNHYLIKLHDFVESMLWFRCLGVNEFMGFESTPTSIDEFIIKNNLINDFSDFLYKVSGQKYEFDLEKSTDKLLFWKAGTGSLVFDTTR
;
A
#
# COMPACT_ATOMS: atom_id res chain seq x y z
N MET A 1 -7.43 6.32 4.69
CA MET A 1 -6.02 6.55 5.09
C MET A 1 -5.64 5.51 6.13
N ILE A 2 -4.34 5.13 6.23
CA ILE A 2 -3.82 4.37 7.37
C ILE A 2 -3.84 5.28 8.58
N SER A 3 -4.51 4.86 9.66
CA SER A 3 -4.53 5.58 10.94
C SER A 3 -3.58 4.97 11.97
N LYS A 4 -3.34 3.64 11.89
CA LYS A 4 -2.34 2.94 12.72
C LYS A 4 -1.66 1.85 11.92
N PHE A 5 -0.40 1.62 12.22
CA PHE A 5 0.38 0.48 11.74
C PHE A 5 1.22 -0.07 12.88
N ALA A 6 1.25 -1.38 13.04
CA ALA A 6 2.19 -2.01 13.94
C ALA A 6 2.79 -3.28 13.33
N VAL A 7 4.01 -3.58 13.75
CA VAL A 7 4.73 -4.78 13.33
C VAL A 7 5.52 -5.37 14.50
N LYS A 8 5.60 -6.71 14.57
CA LYS A 8 6.38 -7.45 15.56
C LYS A 8 7.15 -8.59 14.91
N ASN A 9 8.30 -8.92 15.44
CA ASN A 9 9.20 -9.99 14.98
C ASN A 9 9.69 -9.81 13.53
N PHE A 10 9.83 -8.58 13.05
CA PHE A 10 10.23 -8.27 11.69
C PHE A 10 11.65 -7.74 11.64
N ARG A 11 12.57 -8.44 10.98
CA ARG A 11 13.98 -8.03 10.77
C ARG A 11 14.67 -7.56 12.07
N GLY A 12 14.91 -6.25 12.22
CA GLY A 12 15.49 -5.65 13.43
C GLY A 12 14.48 -5.39 14.56
N PHE A 13 13.20 -5.64 14.37
CA PHE A 13 12.13 -5.34 15.33
C PHE A 13 11.69 -6.63 16.04
N LYS A 14 12.21 -6.88 17.25
CA LYS A 14 11.77 -7.97 18.11
C LYS A 14 10.41 -7.68 18.73
N GLU A 15 10.34 -6.55 19.39
CA GLU A 15 9.13 -6.12 20.07
C GLU A 15 8.15 -5.45 19.10
N ARG A 16 6.91 -5.33 19.53
CA ARG A 16 5.88 -4.64 18.76
C ARG A 16 6.21 -3.15 18.68
N ILE A 17 6.40 -2.67 17.47
CA ILE A 17 6.54 -1.25 17.16
C ILE A 17 5.22 -0.78 16.57
N GLU A 18 4.70 0.32 17.09
CA GLU A 18 3.46 0.96 16.60
C GLU A 18 3.74 2.36 16.09
N TRP A 19 3.14 2.67 14.95
CA TRP A 19 3.06 4.00 14.39
C TRP A 19 1.59 4.43 14.37
N ASP A 20 1.21 5.25 15.35
CA ASP A 20 -0.15 5.75 15.52
C ASP A 20 -0.27 7.17 14.96
N LEU A 21 -1.05 7.31 13.90
CA LEU A 21 -1.36 8.56 13.21
C LEU A 21 -2.75 9.11 13.59
N SER A 22 -3.49 8.43 14.47
CA SER A 22 -4.86 8.79 14.86
C SER A 22 -4.94 9.85 15.97
N HIS A 23 -3.81 10.28 16.50
CA HIS A 23 -3.75 11.26 17.59
C HIS A 23 -2.94 12.49 17.18
N PRO A 24 -3.50 13.41 16.36
CA PRO A 24 -2.76 14.56 15.84
C PRO A 24 -2.39 15.60 16.91
N GLY A 25 -2.86 15.46 18.14
CA GLY A 25 -2.69 16.48 19.19
C GLY A 25 -3.47 17.77 18.92
N ASN A 26 -3.28 18.76 19.78
CA ASN A 26 -3.98 20.05 19.69
C ASN A 26 -3.16 21.15 18.98
N TYR A 27 -2.42 20.77 17.93
CA TYR A 27 -1.63 21.73 17.17
C TYR A 27 -2.50 22.50 16.18
N THR A 28 -2.38 23.85 16.21
CA THR A 28 -3.07 24.74 15.27
C THR A 28 -2.26 25.08 14.02
N PHE A 29 -0.98 24.76 14.05
CA PHE A 29 -0.07 24.98 12.92
C PHE A 29 -0.23 23.84 11.87
N ASN A 30 -0.30 24.21 10.61
CA ASN A 30 -0.49 23.28 9.48
C ASN A 30 -1.74 22.38 9.58
N PRO A 31 -2.94 22.94 9.70
CA PRO A 31 -4.18 22.14 9.82
C PRO A 31 -4.42 21.22 8.59
N TYR A 32 -3.86 21.56 7.43
CA TYR A 32 -3.91 20.73 6.23
C TYR A 32 -3.11 19.41 6.33
N ALA A 33 -2.23 19.28 7.34
CA ALA A 33 -1.52 18.03 7.61
C ALA A 33 -2.40 16.98 8.30
N ILE A 34 -3.62 17.35 8.70
CA ILE A 34 -4.61 16.48 9.33
C ILE A 34 -5.81 16.36 8.41
N LYS A 35 -6.31 15.15 8.20
CA LYS A 35 -7.54 14.87 7.48
C LYS A 35 -8.34 13.81 8.24
N ASP A 36 -9.61 14.09 8.53
CA ASP A 36 -10.51 13.17 9.21
C ASP A 36 -9.93 12.65 10.55
N GLY A 37 -9.23 13.53 11.31
CA GLY A 37 -8.57 13.19 12.56
C GLY A 37 -7.29 12.34 12.43
N VAL A 38 -6.80 12.13 11.21
CA VAL A 38 -5.58 11.35 10.93
C VAL A 38 -4.47 12.25 10.39
N ILE A 39 -3.26 12.06 10.88
CA ILE A 39 -2.06 12.76 10.40
C ILE A 39 -1.73 12.27 8.98
N LYS A 40 -1.72 13.19 8.00
CA LYS A 40 -1.41 12.86 6.60
C LYS A 40 0.08 12.78 6.31
N ASN A 41 0.86 13.64 6.95
CA ASN A 41 2.26 13.80 6.68
C ASN A 41 3.07 13.54 7.94
N GLY A 42 3.94 12.54 7.89
CA GLY A 42 4.84 12.18 8.99
C GLY A 42 6.28 12.10 8.51
N ILE A 43 7.22 12.50 9.35
CA ILE A 43 8.65 12.37 9.10
C ILE A 43 9.24 11.41 10.13
N ILE A 44 9.95 10.39 9.65
CA ILE A 44 10.69 9.45 10.50
C ILE A 44 12.17 9.75 10.35
N TYR A 45 12.82 10.11 11.44
CA TYR A 45 14.25 10.36 11.49
C TYR A 45 14.92 9.53 12.58
N GLY A 46 16.24 9.39 12.45
CA GLY A 46 17.05 8.63 13.40
C GLY A 46 18.41 8.27 12.78
N PRO A 47 19.36 7.76 13.58
CA PRO A 47 20.69 7.39 13.10
C PRO A 47 20.65 6.28 12.04
N ASN A 48 21.77 6.11 11.33
CA ASN A 48 21.92 5.00 10.40
C ASN A 48 21.83 3.67 11.15
N GLY A 49 21.16 2.69 10.57
CA GLY A 49 20.91 1.40 11.21
C GLY A 49 19.73 1.35 12.17
N ALA A 50 19.05 2.47 12.49
CA ALA A 50 17.91 2.51 13.42
C ALA A 50 16.64 1.78 12.93
N GLY A 51 16.63 1.26 11.70
CA GLY A 51 15.48 0.52 11.17
C GLY A 51 14.48 1.34 10.35
N LYS A 52 14.75 2.59 10.00
CA LYS A 52 13.83 3.44 9.20
C LYS A 52 13.35 2.77 7.91
N SER A 53 14.27 2.21 7.14
CA SER A 53 13.93 1.48 5.91
C SER A 53 13.18 0.18 6.18
N ASN A 54 13.48 -0.51 7.30
CA ASN A 54 12.76 -1.72 7.69
C ASN A 54 11.31 -1.42 8.05
N LEU A 55 11.03 -0.26 8.68
CA LEU A 55 9.66 0.16 8.96
C LEU A 55 8.88 0.41 7.66
N GLY A 56 9.51 1.07 6.67
CA GLY A 56 8.91 1.23 5.34
C GLY A 56 8.61 -0.10 4.66
N ILE A 57 9.58 -1.04 4.67
CA ILE A 57 9.38 -2.39 4.11
C ILE A 57 8.24 -3.12 4.82
N ALA A 58 8.16 -3.03 6.14
CA ALA A 58 7.10 -3.66 6.92
C ALA A 58 5.73 -3.04 6.58
N LEU A 59 5.64 -1.71 6.50
CA LEU A 59 4.40 -1.01 6.13
C LEU A 59 3.90 -1.43 4.74
N PHE A 60 4.81 -1.65 3.79
CA PHE A 60 4.49 -2.02 2.41
C PHE A 60 4.32 -3.53 2.19
N ASP A 61 4.49 -4.37 3.20
CA ASP A 61 4.22 -5.82 3.06
C ASP A 61 2.78 -6.10 2.63
N ILE A 62 1.82 -5.26 3.04
CA ILE A 62 0.41 -5.40 2.66
C ILE A 62 0.17 -5.27 1.15
N VAL A 63 0.99 -4.49 0.45
CA VAL A 63 0.91 -4.38 -1.02
C VAL A 63 1.24 -5.73 -1.66
N ASN A 64 2.32 -6.38 -1.22
CA ASN A 64 2.67 -7.73 -1.68
C ASN A 64 1.62 -8.77 -1.29
N HIS A 65 1.00 -8.56 -0.12
CA HIS A 65 0.03 -9.50 0.43
C HIS A 65 -1.31 -9.46 -0.31
N LEU A 66 -1.84 -8.29 -0.62
CA LEU A 66 -3.16 -8.13 -1.24
C LEU A 66 -3.12 -7.97 -2.75
N THR A 67 -2.06 -7.39 -3.34
CA THR A 67 -2.05 -7.06 -4.77
C THR A 67 -1.21 -8.01 -5.62
N GLN A 68 -0.39 -8.86 -5.03
CA GLN A 68 0.55 -9.75 -5.72
C GLN A 68 1.58 -9.05 -6.64
N LYS A 69 1.71 -7.72 -6.55
CA LYS A 69 2.54 -6.90 -7.46
C LYS A 69 4.05 -7.12 -7.31
N TYR A 70 4.51 -7.61 -6.16
CA TYR A 70 5.94 -7.76 -5.84
C TYR A 70 6.25 -9.10 -5.19
N LYS A 71 6.22 -10.17 -5.96
CA LYS A 71 6.73 -11.47 -5.51
C LYS A 71 8.23 -11.57 -5.81
N SER A 72 9.07 -11.05 -4.94
CA SER A 72 10.50 -11.30 -5.01
C SER A 72 10.93 -12.12 -3.80
N ASP A 73 11.53 -13.29 -4.03
CA ASP A 73 12.09 -14.14 -2.96
C ASP A 73 13.11 -13.39 -2.11
N LYS A 74 13.77 -12.38 -2.68
CA LYS A 74 14.68 -11.50 -1.96
C LYS A 74 13.99 -10.69 -0.86
N HIS A 75 12.69 -10.42 -0.99
CA HIS A 75 11.93 -9.67 -0.01
C HIS A 75 11.80 -10.41 1.32
N TYR A 76 11.69 -11.74 1.28
CA TYR A 76 11.53 -12.60 2.45
C TYR A 76 12.87 -13.09 3.04
N LYS A 77 13.99 -12.76 2.41
CA LYS A 77 15.30 -13.06 2.98
C LYS A 77 15.50 -12.26 4.28
N ASN A 78 15.81 -12.97 5.38
CA ASN A 78 15.92 -12.39 6.73
C ASN A 78 14.63 -11.62 7.13
N PHE A 79 13.48 -12.21 6.86
CA PHE A 79 12.17 -11.60 7.07
C PHE A 79 11.82 -11.52 8.57
N THR A 80 12.07 -12.59 9.32
CA THR A 80 11.84 -12.65 10.78
C THR A 80 12.96 -11.99 11.58
N TYR A 81 12.69 -11.64 12.83
CA TYR A 81 13.67 -11.08 13.73
C TYR A 81 14.87 -12.03 13.91
N GLY A 82 16.08 -11.51 13.69
CA GLY A 82 17.30 -12.28 13.79
C GLY A 82 17.42 -13.48 12.82
N GLY A 83 16.51 -13.61 11.85
CA GLY A 83 16.46 -14.76 10.95
C GLY A 83 15.89 -16.03 11.60
N ASP A 84 15.26 -15.92 12.77
CA ASP A 84 14.70 -17.05 13.50
C ASP A 84 13.46 -17.60 12.75
N SER A 85 13.58 -18.83 12.24
CA SER A 85 12.53 -19.50 11.49
C SER A 85 11.34 -19.96 12.33
N ALA A 86 11.47 -20.01 13.65
CA ALA A 86 10.38 -20.36 14.56
C ALA A 86 9.44 -19.19 14.83
N LEU A 87 9.84 -17.97 14.51
CA LEU A 87 9.03 -16.79 14.73
C LEU A 87 8.08 -16.53 13.56
N ASN A 88 6.89 -16.02 13.90
CA ASN A 88 5.99 -15.43 12.92
C ASN A 88 6.06 -13.89 13.00
N VAL A 89 6.09 -13.24 11.85
CA VAL A 89 5.94 -11.79 11.78
C VAL A 89 4.46 -11.43 11.87
N ILE A 90 4.14 -10.45 12.69
CA ILE A 90 2.76 -9.96 12.89
C ILE A 90 2.67 -8.57 12.31
N PHE A 91 1.70 -8.37 11.40
CA PHE A 91 1.37 -7.07 10.82
C PHE A 91 -0.03 -6.67 11.24
N GLU A 92 -0.18 -5.44 11.70
CA GLU A 92 -1.45 -4.88 12.16
C GLU A 92 -1.66 -3.53 11.46
N TYR A 93 -2.81 -3.36 10.82
CA TYR A 93 -3.17 -2.12 10.15
C TYR A 93 -4.55 -1.67 10.62
N THR A 94 -4.68 -0.37 10.86
CA THR A 94 -5.98 0.28 11.04
C THR A 94 -6.14 1.34 9.96
N PHE A 95 -7.23 1.23 9.21
CA PHE A 95 -7.57 2.16 8.15
C PHE A 95 -8.81 2.96 8.54
N ASN A 96 -8.81 4.24 8.20
CA ASN A 96 -10.00 5.09 8.19
C ASN A 96 -10.38 5.32 6.71
N LEU A 97 -11.41 4.63 6.21
CA LEU A 97 -11.85 4.66 4.83
C LEU A 97 -13.35 5.02 4.75
N GLY A 98 -13.63 6.29 4.47
CA GLY A 98 -15.01 6.75 4.26
C GLY A 98 -15.91 6.58 5.48
N ASN A 99 -15.49 7.03 6.64
CA ASN A 99 -16.15 6.93 7.94
C ASN A 99 -16.25 5.51 8.52
N GLN A 100 -15.54 4.55 7.95
CA GLN A 100 -15.44 3.20 8.49
C GLN A 100 -14.01 2.93 8.95
N ILE A 101 -13.90 2.41 10.18
CA ILE A 101 -12.63 1.91 10.71
C ILE A 101 -12.53 0.44 10.31
N ILE A 102 -11.42 0.09 9.66
CA ILE A 102 -11.09 -1.26 9.24
C ILE A 102 -9.81 -1.66 9.95
N GLU A 103 -9.86 -2.72 10.74
CA GLU A 103 -8.71 -3.31 11.41
C GLU A 103 -8.37 -4.61 10.69
N TYR A 104 -7.17 -4.68 10.15
CA TYR A 104 -6.69 -5.83 9.41
C TYR A 104 -5.38 -6.32 9.99
N GLN A 105 -5.36 -7.57 10.39
CA GLN A 105 -4.18 -8.20 10.98
C GLN A 105 -3.87 -9.50 10.25
N TYR A 106 -2.59 -9.76 10.03
CA TYR A 106 -2.15 -11.07 9.53
C TYR A 106 -0.78 -11.45 10.09
N LYS A 107 -0.48 -12.75 10.04
CA LYS A 107 0.81 -13.32 10.42
C LYS A 107 1.39 -14.10 9.26
N LYS A 108 2.69 -13.95 9.06
CA LYS A 108 3.48 -14.71 8.09
C LYS A 108 4.61 -15.42 8.80
N ASN A 109 4.94 -16.65 8.35
CA ASN A 109 6.12 -17.35 8.82
C ASN A 109 7.41 -16.79 8.18
N SER A 110 8.55 -17.39 8.47
CA SER A 110 9.87 -16.98 7.96
C SER A 110 10.01 -17.03 6.43
N GLU A 111 9.18 -17.82 5.76
CA GLU A 111 9.14 -17.95 4.31
C GLU A 111 8.14 -16.98 3.66
N GLY A 112 7.46 -16.16 4.47
CA GLY A 112 6.43 -15.23 4.00
C GLY A 112 5.07 -15.88 3.72
N ILE A 113 4.88 -17.14 4.16
CA ILE A 113 3.62 -17.85 4.03
C ILE A 113 2.63 -17.32 5.07
N LEU A 114 1.41 -17.06 4.65
CA LEU A 114 0.33 -16.57 5.49
C LEU A 114 -0.16 -17.66 6.47
N VAL A 115 -0.09 -17.39 7.76
CA VAL A 115 -0.45 -18.35 8.84
C VAL A 115 -1.80 -18.01 9.47
N GLU A 116 -1.99 -16.75 9.81
CA GLU A 116 -3.23 -16.24 10.44
C GLU A 116 -3.66 -14.96 9.74
N GLU A 117 -4.97 -14.69 9.72
CA GLU A 117 -5.53 -13.50 9.09
C GLU A 117 -6.86 -13.14 9.74
N SER A 118 -7.09 -11.87 10.05
CA SER A 118 -8.35 -11.39 10.60
C SER A 118 -8.72 -10.02 10.10
N LEU A 119 -10.00 -9.76 9.96
CA LEU A 119 -10.58 -8.50 9.53
C LEU A 119 -11.75 -8.12 10.44
N VAL A 120 -11.68 -6.90 10.97
CA VAL A 120 -12.77 -6.28 11.76
C VAL A 120 -13.16 -4.98 11.08
N VAL A 121 -14.44 -4.72 10.89
CA VAL A 121 -14.99 -3.52 10.28
C VAL A 121 -16.01 -2.89 11.20
N ALA A 122 -15.80 -1.63 11.56
CA ALA A 122 -16.66 -0.90 12.51
C ALA A 122 -16.92 -1.68 13.80
N GLY A 123 -15.88 -2.33 14.34
CA GLY A 123 -15.93 -3.13 15.56
C GLY A 123 -16.58 -4.51 15.43
N LYS A 124 -17.00 -4.92 14.22
CA LYS A 124 -17.58 -6.25 13.97
C LYS A 124 -16.60 -7.13 13.21
N SER A 125 -16.39 -8.36 13.71
CA SER A 125 -15.55 -9.34 13.01
C SER A 125 -16.23 -9.75 11.71
N VAL A 126 -15.48 -9.65 10.60
CA VAL A 126 -15.88 -10.13 9.29
C VAL A 126 -15.36 -11.55 9.10
N PHE A 127 -14.10 -11.78 9.43
CA PHE A 127 -13.52 -13.11 9.49
C PHE A 127 -12.32 -13.17 10.46
N ASN A 128 -12.06 -14.39 10.92
CA ASN A 128 -10.87 -14.71 11.70
C ASN A 128 -10.40 -16.11 11.31
N ARG A 129 -9.20 -16.20 10.70
CA ARG A 129 -8.53 -17.47 10.37
C ARG A 129 -7.35 -17.66 11.29
N LYS A 130 -7.43 -18.66 12.15
CA LYS A 130 -6.39 -19.00 13.13
C LYS A 130 -6.39 -20.52 13.41
N ASN A 131 -5.20 -21.12 13.53
CA ASN A 131 -5.04 -22.53 13.87
C ASN A 131 -5.88 -23.48 12.98
N GLN A 132 -5.87 -23.24 11.67
CA GLN A 132 -6.68 -24.00 10.69
C GLN A 132 -8.20 -23.94 10.93
N HIS A 133 -8.66 -22.96 11.66
CA HIS A 133 -10.07 -22.65 11.83
C HIS A 133 -10.39 -21.33 11.15
N LEU A 134 -11.52 -21.27 10.43
CA LEU A 134 -12.04 -20.07 9.81
C LEU A 134 -13.42 -19.76 10.38
N ASP A 135 -13.51 -18.66 11.10
CA ASP A 135 -14.76 -18.01 11.43
C ASP A 135 -15.01 -16.89 10.41
N LEU A 136 -16.15 -16.93 9.73
CA LEU A 136 -16.52 -15.99 8.67
C LEU A 136 -17.98 -15.55 8.90
N ASP A 137 -18.26 -14.28 8.71
CA ASP A 137 -19.64 -13.76 8.71
C ASP A 137 -20.40 -14.32 7.48
N GLU A 138 -20.95 -15.53 7.64
CA GLU A 138 -21.66 -16.24 6.57
C GLU A 138 -22.99 -15.58 6.19
N LYS A 139 -23.48 -14.62 6.98
CA LYS A 139 -24.65 -13.80 6.60
C LYS A 139 -24.28 -12.81 5.50
N GLN A 140 -23.07 -12.27 5.56
CA GLN A 140 -22.55 -11.35 4.56
C GLN A 140 -21.89 -12.12 3.39
N PHE A 141 -21.18 -13.21 3.68
CA PHE A 141 -20.42 -14.00 2.72
C PHE A 141 -20.79 -15.49 2.82
N PRO A 142 -21.92 -15.92 2.24
CA PRO A 142 -22.33 -17.33 2.25
C PRO A 142 -21.28 -18.20 1.57
N ILE A 143 -20.75 -19.20 2.28
CA ILE A 143 -19.69 -20.08 1.78
C ILE A 143 -20.10 -21.55 1.90
N ASN A 144 -19.75 -22.37 0.91
CA ASN A 144 -19.95 -23.80 1.03
C ASN A 144 -18.85 -24.48 1.85
N SER A 145 -19.16 -25.65 2.41
CA SER A 145 -18.27 -26.38 3.32
C SER A 145 -16.90 -26.74 2.68
N ASN A 146 -16.86 -27.02 1.38
CA ASN A 146 -15.61 -27.37 0.70
C ASN A 146 -14.71 -26.14 0.53
N ALA A 147 -15.27 -25.02 0.09
CA ALA A 147 -14.52 -23.77 -0.01
C ALA A 147 -14.02 -23.31 1.38
N LYS A 148 -14.86 -23.43 2.42
CA LYS A 148 -14.48 -23.12 3.79
C LYS A 148 -13.30 -23.98 4.27
N LYS A 149 -13.33 -25.29 4.02
CA LYS A 149 -12.21 -26.19 4.34
C LYS A 149 -10.92 -25.81 3.62
N ASN A 150 -11.00 -25.48 2.32
CA ASN A 150 -9.83 -25.05 1.56
C ASN A 150 -9.21 -23.75 2.07
N LEU A 151 -10.02 -22.83 2.57
CA LEU A 151 -9.56 -21.57 3.14
C LEU A 151 -9.04 -21.70 4.58
N GLN A 152 -9.44 -22.72 5.31
CA GLN A 152 -8.94 -23.02 6.66
C GLN A 152 -7.47 -23.38 6.64
N THR A 153 -7.02 -24.08 5.60
CA THR A 153 -5.63 -24.49 5.46
C THR A 153 -4.81 -23.35 4.85
N SER A 154 -3.71 -22.98 5.48
CA SER A 154 -2.76 -22.00 4.95
C SER A 154 -1.92 -22.52 3.77
N ALA A 155 -2.11 -23.78 3.39
CA ALA A 155 -1.31 -24.46 2.36
C ALA A 155 -1.30 -23.72 1.01
N ASN A 156 -2.37 -23.00 0.67
CA ASN A 156 -2.50 -22.30 -0.60
C ASN A 156 -2.02 -20.84 -0.55
N ASN A 157 -1.56 -20.35 0.60
CA ASN A 157 -1.11 -18.96 0.80
C ASN A 157 -2.11 -17.90 0.26
N ILE A 158 -3.42 -18.22 0.30
CA ILE A 158 -4.47 -17.34 -0.20
C ILE A 158 -4.97 -16.46 0.94
N SER A 159 -5.00 -15.15 0.73
CA SER A 159 -5.68 -14.21 1.61
C SER A 159 -7.19 -14.38 1.52
N ILE A 160 -7.86 -14.36 2.69
CA ILE A 160 -9.33 -14.36 2.75
C ILE A 160 -9.89 -13.10 2.08
N VAL A 161 -9.24 -11.95 2.26
CA VAL A 161 -9.63 -10.70 1.58
C VAL A 161 -9.65 -10.90 0.05
N ASN A 162 -8.59 -11.47 -0.53
CA ASN A 162 -8.52 -11.72 -1.97
C ASN A 162 -9.56 -12.73 -2.43
N TYR A 163 -9.82 -13.76 -1.63
CA TYR A 163 -10.89 -14.71 -1.93
C TYR A 163 -12.26 -14.00 -1.96
N LEU A 164 -12.56 -13.17 -0.96
CA LEU A 164 -13.84 -12.46 -0.90
C LEU A 164 -14.00 -11.45 -2.05
N LEU A 165 -12.93 -10.75 -2.42
CA LEU A 165 -12.92 -9.82 -3.56
C LEU A 165 -13.22 -10.50 -4.91
N THR A 166 -12.72 -11.72 -5.10
CA THR A 166 -12.85 -12.45 -6.37
C THR A 166 -14.10 -13.32 -6.45
N SER A 167 -14.63 -13.75 -5.31
CA SER A 167 -15.73 -14.73 -5.27
C SER A 167 -17.12 -14.11 -5.12
N TYR A 168 -17.19 -12.81 -4.76
CA TYR A 168 -18.46 -12.13 -4.52
C TYR A 168 -18.60 -10.87 -5.39
N PRO A 169 -19.81 -10.58 -5.93
CA PRO A 169 -20.08 -9.38 -6.71
C PRO A 169 -20.21 -8.17 -5.76
N LEU A 170 -19.09 -7.55 -5.42
CA LEU A 170 -19.03 -6.41 -4.51
C LEU A 170 -19.24 -5.09 -5.27
N THR A 171 -19.96 -4.15 -4.66
CA THR A 171 -20.14 -2.81 -5.22
C THR A 171 -18.89 -1.95 -5.00
N LYS A 172 -18.66 -0.94 -5.83
CA LYS A 172 -17.52 0.01 -5.69
C LYS A 172 -17.43 0.66 -4.30
N ASN A 173 -18.54 0.81 -3.61
CA ASN A 173 -18.58 1.41 -2.27
C ASN A 173 -18.33 0.41 -1.14
N HIS A 174 -18.18 -0.87 -1.44
CA HIS A 174 -17.92 -1.89 -0.43
C HIS A 174 -16.56 -1.68 0.22
N TYR A 175 -16.47 -1.89 1.53
CA TYR A 175 -15.25 -1.64 2.31
C TYR A 175 -14.04 -2.48 1.82
N LEU A 176 -14.24 -3.71 1.34
CA LEU A 176 -13.17 -4.54 0.78
C LEU A 176 -12.60 -3.93 -0.51
N ILE A 177 -13.46 -3.41 -1.39
CA ILE A 177 -13.02 -2.72 -2.61
C ILE A 177 -12.21 -1.48 -2.23
N LYS A 178 -12.74 -0.65 -1.32
CA LYS A 178 -12.03 0.56 -0.84
C LYS A 178 -10.69 0.23 -0.19
N LEU A 179 -10.61 -0.86 0.57
CA LEU A 179 -9.37 -1.33 1.18
C LEU A 179 -8.36 -1.74 0.10
N HIS A 180 -8.80 -2.56 -0.86
CA HIS A 180 -7.96 -3.02 -1.96
C HIS A 180 -7.45 -1.85 -2.81
N ASP A 181 -8.34 -0.96 -3.26
CA ASP A 181 -8.00 0.22 -4.06
C ASP A 181 -7.00 1.13 -3.32
N PHE A 182 -7.20 1.31 -2.00
CA PHE A 182 -6.28 2.07 -1.17
C PHE A 182 -4.90 1.41 -1.15
N VAL A 183 -4.82 0.10 -0.88
CA VAL A 183 -3.54 -0.63 -0.84
C VAL A 183 -2.88 -0.64 -2.22
N GLU A 184 -3.66 -0.78 -3.28
CA GLU A 184 -3.18 -0.74 -4.65
C GLU A 184 -2.59 0.63 -5.03
N SER A 185 -3.13 1.71 -4.48
CA SER A 185 -2.65 3.09 -4.69
C SER A 185 -1.41 3.46 -3.87
N MET A 186 -0.97 2.61 -2.93
CA MET A 186 0.21 2.88 -2.10
C MET A 186 1.47 2.89 -2.97
N LEU A 187 2.30 3.93 -2.80
CA LEU A 187 3.55 4.11 -3.52
C LEU A 187 4.70 4.40 -2.55
N TRP A 188 5.81 3.74 -2.73
CA TRP A 188 7.03 3.96 -1.95
C TRP A 188 8.26 4.05 -2.85
N PHE A 189 8.99 5.16 -2.72
CA PHE A 189 10.31 5.34 -3.30
C PHE A 189 11.36 4.92 -2.28
N ARG A 190 12.06 3.82 -2.52
CA ARG A 190 12.93 3.19 -1.54
C ARG A 190 14.20 3.98 -1.26
N CYS A 191 14.96 4.34 -2.25
CA CYS A 191 16.07 5.28 -2.14
C CYS A 191 16.60 5.70 -3.52
N LEU A 192 17.32 6.81 -3.54
CA LEU A 192 17.94 7.33 -4.76
C LEU A 192 19.06 6.43 -5.31
N GLY A 193 19.70 5.63 -4.44
CA GLY A 193 20.86 4.80 -4.84
C GLY A 193 20.53 3.52 -5.59
N VAL A 194 19.29 3.04 -5.51
CA VAL A 194 18.85 1.79 -6.15
C VAL A 194 17.75 2.01 -7.20
N ASN A 195 17.23 3.22 -7.34
CA ASN A 195 16.13 3.55 -8.26
C ASN A 195 14.93 2.59 -8.17
N GLU A 196 14.70 2.02 -6.98
CA GLU A 196 13.61 1.10 -6.74
C GLU A 196 12.40 1.84 -6.20
N PHE A 197 11.23 1.55 -6.76
CA PHE A 197 9.94 1.96 -6.21
C PHE A 197 9.05 0.73 -6.03
N MET A 198 8.13 0.80 -5.09
CA MET A 198 7.17 -0.28 -4.79
C MET A 198 5.76 0.29 -4.78
N GLY A 199 4.82 -0.56 -5.17
CA GLY A 199 3.40 -0.27 -5.01
C GLY A 199 2.79 0.57 -6.11
N PHE A 200 3.28 0.52 -7.32
CA PHE A 200 2.66 1.25 -8.41
C PHE A 200 1.81 0.34 -9.30
N GLU A 201 0.68 0.85 -9.74
CA GLU A 201 -0.12 0.25 -10.78
C GLU A 201 0.42 0.62 -12.16
N SER A 202 0.59 -0.36 -13.05
CA SER A 202 0.68 -0.08 -14.47
C SER A 202 -0.71 0.29 -14.96
N THR A 203 -1.03 1.57 -14.99
CA THR A 203 -2.20 2.02 -15.74
C THR A 203 -1.96 1.72 -17.22
N PRO A 204 -2.99 1.34 -17.98
CA PRO A 204 -2.85 1.21 -19.43
C PRO A 204 -2.57 2.56 -20.12
N THR A 205 -2.59 3.63 -19.36
CA THR A 205 -2.40 5.01 -19.81
C THR A 205 -1.03 5.50 -19.35
N SER A 206 -0.19 5.93 -20.26
CA SER A 206 1.11 6.56 -19.93
C SER A 206 0.91 7.87 -19.16
N ILE A 207 1.92 8.33 -18.42
CA ILE A 207 1.84 9.56 -17.61
C ILE A 207 1.52 10.77 -18.49
N ASP A 208 2.13 10.88 -19.66
CA ASP A 208 1.88 11.92 -20.65
C ASP A 208 0.43 11.91 -21.12
N GLU A 209 -0.10 10.75 -21.50
CA GLU A 209 -1.49 10.58 -21.89
C GLU A 209 -2.46 10.97 -20.74
N PHE A 210 -2.14 10.61 -19.51
CA PHE A 210 -2.93 11.01 -18.35
C PHE A 210 -2.95 12.53 -18.14
N ILE A 211 -1.79 13.18 -18.25
CA ILE A 211 -1.64 14.64 -18.12
C ILE A 211 -2.46 15.35 -19.20
N ILE A 212 -2.37 14.86 -20.45
CA ILE A 212 -3.08 15.44 -21.58
C ILE A 212 -4.60 15.27 -21.42
N LYS A 213 -5.08 14.05 -21.17
CA LYS A 213 -6.52 13.75 -21.03
C LYS A 213 -7.19 14.52 -19.90
N ASN A 214 -6.46 14.82 -18.84
CA ASN A 214 -6.99 15.53 -17.68
C ASN A 214 -6.68 17.04 -17.71
N ASN A 215 -6.11 17.57 -18.79
CA ASN A 215 -5.71 18.98 -18.94
C ASN A 215 -4.76 19.48 -17.83
N LEU A 216 -3.84 18.62 -17.37
CA LEU A 216 -2.94 18.89 -16.25
C LEU A 216 -1.58 19.46 -16.67
N ILE A 217 -1.42 19.92 -17.91
CA ILE A 217 -0.13 20.40 -18.45
C ILE A 217 0.41 21.58 -17.63
N ASN A 218 -0.44 22.54 -17.29
CA ASN A 218 -0.03 23.71 -16.50
C ASN A 218 0.34 23.30 -15.05
N ASP A 219 -0.47 22.47 -14.43
CA ASP A 219 -0.21 21.96 -13.08
C ASP A 219 1.10 21.16 -13.03
N PHE A 220 1.37 20.38 -14.07
CA PHE A 220 2.62 19.63 -14.20
C PHE A 220 3.84 20.55 -14.43
N SER A 221 3.72 21.58 -15.25
CA SER A 221 4.75 22.60 -15.43
C SER A 221 5.06 23.33 -14.12
N ASP A 222 4.00 23.73 -13.38
CA ASP A 222 4.13 24.39 -12.08
C ASP A 222 4.76 23.47 -11.02
N PHE A 223 4.39 22.20 -11.03
CA PHE A 223 5.01 21.19 -10.18
C PHE A 223 6.51 21.07 -10.46
N LEU A 224 6.89 20.91 -11.73
CA LEU A 224 8.29 20.80 -12.11
C LEU A 224 9.09 22.06 -11.74
N TYR A 225 8.51 23.25 -11.92
CA TYR A 225 9.13 24.49 -11.50
C TYR A 225 9.38 24.52 -9.99
N LYS A 226 8.40 24.13 -9.18
CA LYS A 226 8.51 24.08 -7.71
C LYS A 226 9.57 23.09 -7.23
N VAL A 227 9.75 21.98 -7.94
CA VAL A 227 10.70 20.92 -7.56
C VAL A 227 12.10 21.19 -8.06
N SER A 228 12.26 21.68 -9.30
CA SER A 228 13.56 21.84 -9.96
C SER A 228 14.09 23.27 -9.96
N GLY A 229 13.23 24.28 -9.71
CA GLY A 229 13.54 25.68 -9.89
C GLY A 229 13.65 26.12 -11.37
N GLN A 230 13.39 25.21 -12.32
CA GLN A 230 13.47 25.48 -13.76
C GLN A 230 12.08 25.57 -14.36
N LYS A 231 11.86 26.55 -15.22
CA LYS A 231 10.62 26.74 -15.94
C LYS A 231 10.60 25.85 -17.19
N TYR A 232 9.66 24.93 -17.27
CA TYR A 232 9.46 24.05 -18.40
C TYR A 232 8.22 24.47 -19.16
N GLU A 233 8.36 24.63 -20.48
CA GLU A 233 7.23 24.93 -21.39
C GLU A 233 6.93 23.65 -22.17
N PHE A 234 5.67 23.20 -22.11
CA PHE A 234 5.22 22.01 -22.81
C PHE A 234 4.31 22.39 -23.95
N ASP A 235 4.62 21.87 -25.14
CA ASP A 235 3.77 21.94 -26.30
C ASP A 235 3.21 20.54 -26.64
N LEU A 236 1.94 20.49 -27.08
CA LEU A 236 1.33 19.30 -27.62
C LEU A 236 1.68 19.16 -29.09
N GLU A 237 2.34 18.08 -29.46
CA GLU A 237 2.48 17.76 -30.87
C GLU A 237 1.14 17.24 -31.43
N LYS A 238 0.54 18.01 -32.32
CA LYS A 238 -0.78 17.73 -32.90
C LYS A 238 -0.84 16.46 -33.76
N SER A 239 0.31 15.87 -34.12
CA SER A 239 0.39 14.74 -35.05
C SER A 239 0.33 13.37 -34.41
N THR A 240 0.61 13.24 -33.11
CA THR A 240 0.76 11.93 -32.47
C THR A 240 -0.09 11.70 -31.21
N ASP A 241 -0.77 12.71 -30.67
CA ASP A 241 -1.56 12.65 -29.42
C ASP A 241 -0.85 12.03 -28.20
N LYS A 242 0.48 11.82 -28.30
CA LYS A 242 1.23 10.99 -27.32
C LYS A 242 2.48 11.64 -26.75
N LEU A 243 2.90 12.82 -27.23
CA LEU A 243 4.21 13.37 -26.88
C LEU A 243 4.07 14.77 -26.30
N LEU A 244 4.56 14.92 -25.07
CA LEU A 244 4.84 16.21 -24.48
C LEU A 244 6.24 16.65 -24.91
N PHE A 245 6.34 17.80 -25.55
CA PHE A 245 7.63 18.40 -25.88
C PHE A 245 8.06 19.38 -24.80
N TRP A 246 9.29 19.25 -24.40
CA TRP A 246 9.93 20.24 -23.53
C TRP A 246 10.88 21.10 -24.38
N LYS A 247 10.71 22.41 -24.30
CA LYS A 247 11.57 23.39 -24.98
C LYS A 247 12.46 24.08 -23.96
N ALA A 248 13.73 23.70 -23.90
CA ALA A 248 14.72 24.38 -23.10
C ALA A 248 15.72 25.10 -24.00
N GLY A 249 15.61 26.42 -24.07
CA GLY A 249 16.57 27.28 -24.73
C GLY A 249 16.75 26.99 -26.24
N THR A 250 17.58 26.07 -26.62
CA THR A 250 17.92 25.77 -28.02
C THR A 250 17.59 24.35 -28.49
N GLY A 251 16.90 23.54 -27.69
CA GLY A 251 16.57 22.15 -28.05
C GLY A 251 15.17 21.74 -27.60
N SER A 252 14.49 20.92 -28.40
CA SER A 252 13.25 20.24 -28.01
C SER A 252 13.62 18.82 -27.55
N LEU A 253 13.24 18.43 -26.33
CA LEU A 253 13.33 17.07 -25.84
C LEU A 253 11.96 16.43 -25.90
N VAL A 254 11.88 15.27 -26.52
CA VAL A 254 10.67 14.44 -26.52
C VAL A 254 10.61 13.67 -25.22
N PHE A 255 9.55 13.84 -24.45
CA PHE A 255 9.30 13.03 -23.28
C PHE A 255 8.58 11.75 -23.73
N ASP A 256 9.35 10.69 -23.93
CA ASP A 256 8.82 9.37 -24.29
C ASP A 256 8.73 8.52 -23.02
N THR A 257 7.50 8.22 -22.57
CA THR A 257 7.24 7.40 -21.39
C THR A 257 7.03 5.92 -21.71
N THR A 258 7.27 5.51 -22.97
CA THR A 258 7.06 4.11 -23.42
C THR A 258 8.23 3.18 -23.12
N ARG A 259 9.18 3.58 -22.24
CA ARG A 259 10.29 2.72 -21.80
C ARG A 259 10.26 2.41 -20.33
#